data_8643db37e71556edb90b9169cc578b88
#
_entry.id   8643db37e71556edb90b9169cc578b88
#
_cell.length_a   1.000
_cell.length_b   1.000
_cell.length_c   1.000
_cell.angle_alpha   90.00
_cell.angle_beta   90.00
_cell.angle_gamma   90.00
#
_symmetry.space_group_name_H-M   'P 1'
#
loop_
_entity.id
_entity.type
_entity.pdbx_description
1 polymer ?
#
loop_
_entity_poly.entity_id
_entity_poly.type
_entity_poly.pdbx_seq_one_letter_code
_entity_poly.pdbx_strand_id
1 'polypeptide(L)'
;MFKNIPHERLMIFFAAVVQAVGFIISITIEDFSASFIPYAEKIVPVVNFSGSLIAFILVIFPQFRVTQSIVLFVQGITMTLNAQLFLGPFLYSMGIVLLFCNGYLQENKKIKIYIILSVWFLSTFIILPQNLSRFIMIIAYSLFITFMYFYIYGAVFKSLLSLFPISAKHISSLNLPDFGTSLNLTEFGLSERQIKIVKHIAKTNSTSYKELADAAITSESTIKKDMLEIFKKLGVENSTSLKFFLSLYKIED
;
A
#
# COMPACT_ATOMS: atom_id res chain seq x y z
N MET A 1 6.63 19.01 -18.46
CA MET A 1 7.73 18.34 -17.72
C MET A 1 7.28 17.13 -16.90
N PHE A 2 6.05 17.05 -16.38
CA PHE A 2 5.58 15.95 -15.50
C PHE A 2 4.86 14.78 -16.19
N LYS A 3 4.75 14.77 -17.52
CA LYS A 3 3.93 13.83 -18.29
C LYS A 3 4.38 12.34 -18.25
N ASN A 4 5.60 12.07 -17.79
CA ASN A 4 6.20 10.72 -17.77
C ASN A 4 6.75 10.29 -16.39
N ILE A 5 6.43 11.01 -15.30
CA ILE A 5 6.87 10.62 -13.96
C ILE A 5 5.82 9.65 -13.38
N PRO A 6 6.21 8.47 -12.92
CA PRO A 6 5.30 7.55 -12.22
C PRO A 6 4.59 8.27 -11.06
N HIS A 7 3.28 8.10 -10.92
CA HIS A 7 2.48 8.75 -9.87
C HIS A 7 3.04 8.52 -8.46
N GLU A 8 3.63 7.35 -8.22
CA GLU A 8 4.30 7.02 -6.96
C GLU A 8 5.44 8.00 -6.63
N ARG A 9 6.32 8.28 -7.58
CA ARG A 9 7.43 9.24 -7.38
C ARG A 9 6.94 10.66 -7.16
N LEU A 10 5.89 11.05 -7.85
CA LEU A 10 5.29 12.37 -7.68
C LEU A 10 4.71 12.53 -6.26
N MET A 11 4.01 11.50 -5.76
CA MET A 11 3.47 11.50 -4.40
C MET A 11 4.59 11.59 -3.35
N ILE A 12 5.67 10.81 -3.50
CA ILE A 12 6.82 10.85 -2.58
C ILE A 12 7.49 12.23 -2.62
N PHE A 13 7.62 12.82 -3.81
CA PHE A 13 8.19 14.18 -3.97
C PHE A 13 7.35 15.22 -3.21
N PHE A 14 6.03 15.21 -3.34
CA PHE A 14 5.17 16.11 -2.59
C PHE A 14 5.27 15.87 -1.08
N ALA A 15 5.35 14.63 -0.64
CA ALA A 15 5.57 14.32 0.78
C ALA A 15 6.90 14.90 1.29
N ALA A 16 7.98 14.80 0.49
CA ALA A 16 9.27 15.41 0.81
C ALA A 16 9.19 16.92 0.93
N VAL A 17 8.48 17.59 0.01
CA VAL A 17 8.26 19.05 0.04
C VAL A 17 7.46 19.45 1.27
N VAL A 18 6.38 18.75 1.60
CA VAL A 18 5.56 19.01 2.80
C VAL A 18 6.42 18.89 4.08
N GLN A 19 7.29 17.89 4.16
CA GLN A 19 8.17 17.73 5.31
C GLN A 19 9.27 18.83 5.37
N ALA A 20 9.78 19.28 4.22
CA ALA A 20 10.70 20.42 4.16
C ALA A 20 10.03 21.72 4.65
N VAL A 21 8.78 21.94 4.25
CA VAL A 21 7.98 23.07 4.76
C VAL A 21 7.74 22.91 6.27
N GLY A 22 7.42 21.72 6.74
CA GLY A 22 7.28 21.41 8.17
C GLY A 22 8.57 21.69 8.95
N PHE A 23 9.75 21.38 8.39
CA PHE A 23 11.05 21.76 8.96
C PHE A 23 11.18 23.28 9.11
N ILE A 24 10.90 24.04 8.05
CA ILE A 24 11.00 25.50 8.08
C ILE A 24 10.04 26.08 9.13
N ILE A 25 8.79 25.61 9.18
CA ILE A 25 7.80 26.05 10.16
C ILE A 25 8.28 25.75 11.58
N SER A 26 8.84 24.56 11.82
CA SER A 26 9.29 24.14 13.15
C SER A 26 10.48 24.95 13.70
N ILE A 27 11.27 25.58 12.83
CA ILE A 27 12.38 26.44 13.27
C ILE A 27 12.03 27.93 13.33
N THR A 28 10.89 28.36 12.73
CA THR A 28 10.59 29.78 12.58
C THR A 28 9.35 30.24 13.37
N ILE A 29 8.30 29.42 13.45
CA ILE A 29 6.97 29.86 13.87
C ILE A 29 6.37 28.96 14.96
N GLU A 30 6.76 27.68 15.02
CA GLU A 30 6.07 26.67 15.84
C GLU A 30 6.29 26.93 17.33
N ASP A 31 5.20 26.93 18.11
CA ASP A 31 5.22 26.94 19.56
C ASP A 31 5.15 25.52 20.11
N PHE A 32 6.17 25.12 20.85
CA PHE A 32 6.28 23.79 21.44
C PHE A 32 5.78 23.69 22.88
N SER A 33 5.14 24.74 23.41
CA SER A 33 4.63 24.77 24.79
C SER A 33 3.66 23.64 25.12
N ALA A 34 2.92 23.15 24.12
CA ALA A 34 1.95 22.05 24.24
C ALA A 34 2.55 20.67 23.93
N SER A 35 3.83 20.58 23.59
CA SER A 35 4.50 19.33 23.21
C SER A 35 4.76 18.44 24.43
N PHE A 36 4.63 17.14 24.25
CA PHE A 36 5.03 16.11 25.23
C PHE A 36 6.47 15.61 25.01
N ILE A 37 7.17 16.13 24.00
CA ILE A 37 8.54 15.78 23.69
C ILE A 37 9.49 16.66 24.50
N PRO A 38 10.37 16.10 25.34
CA PRO A 38 11.43 16.90 25.96
C PRO A 38 12.30 17.55 24.87
N TYR A 39 12.61 18.83 25.03
CA TYR A 39 13.41 19.59 24.04
C TYR A 39 12.81 19.55 22.63
N ALA A 40 11.48 19.68 22.53
CA ALA A 40 10.75 19.58 21.24
C ALA A 40 11.29 20.57 20.20
N GLU A 41 11.69 21.77 20.63
CA GLU A 41 12.29 22.82 19.78
C GLU A 41 13.58 22.37 19.05
N LYS A 42 14.24 21.31 19.53
CA LYS A 42 15.41 20.72 18.89
C LYS A 42 15.09 19.44 18.14
N ILE A 43 14.26 18.58 18.74
CA ILE A 43 13.97 17.24 18.22
C ILE A 43 13.05 17.30 17.00
N VAL A 44 11.97 18.09 17.06
CA VAL A 44 10.98 18.14 15.97
C VAL A 44 11.58 18.65 14.66
N PRO A 45 12.37 19.74 14.63
CA PRO A 45 13.06 20.17 13.42
C PRO A 45 14.01 19.10 12.86
N VAL A 46 14.76 18.41 13.70
CA VAL A 46 15.67 17.34 13.26
C VAL A 46 14.90 16.18 12.63
N VAL A 47 13.76 15.78 13.21
CA VAL A 47 12.91 14.72 12.66
C VAL A 47 12.31 15.17 11.32
N ASN A 48 11.81 16.39 11.21
CA ASN A 48 11.26 16.93 9.97
C ASN A 48 12.32 17.04 8.87
N PHE A 49 13.51 17.52 9.19
CA PHE A 49 14.62 17.60 8.25
C PHE A 49 15.08 16.23 7.76
N SER A 50 15.31 15.29 8.68
CA SER A 50 15.73 13.93 8.32
C SER A 50 14.67 13.19 7.52
N GLY A 51 13.40 13.35 7.88
CA GLY A 51 12.27 12.79 7.14
C GLY A 51 12.19 13.34 5.71
N SER A 52 12.36 14.66 5.54
CA SER A 52 12.41 15.31 4.22
C SER A 52 13.57 14.76 3.38
N LEU A 53 14.77 14.67 3.96
CA LEU A 53 15.95 14.16 3.26
C LEU A 53 15.75 12.71 2.80
N ILE A 54 15.25 11.85 3.69
CA ILE A 54 14.96 10.45 3.35
C ILE A 54 13.89 10.39 2.25
N ALA A 55 12.82 11.20 2.34
CA ALA A 55 11.79 11.24 1.32
C ALA A 55 12.34 11.68 -0.05
N PHE A 56 13.24 12.66 -0.13
CA PHE A 56 13.93 13.03 -1.38
C PHE A 56 14.77 11.88 -1.93
N ILE A 57 15.48 11.14 -1.08
CA ILE A 57 16.21 9.93 -1.51
C ILE A 57 15.25 8.87 -2.08
N LEU A 58 14.08 8.70 -1.46
CA LEU A 58 13.06 7.75 -1.92
C LEU A 58 12.40 8.14 -3.25
N VAL A 59 12.42 9.41 -3.65
CA VAL A 59 12.03 9.82 -5.02
C VAL A 59 12.95 9.18 -6.07
N ILE A 60 14.25 9.07 -5.74
CA ILE A 60 15.25 8.47 -6.62
C ILE A 60 15.18 6.94 -6.55
N PHE A 61 15.01 6.40 -5.35
CA PHE A 61 14.99 4.96 -5.03
C PHE A 61 13.63 4.49 -4.48
N PRO A 62 12.54 4.51 -5.26
CA PRO A 62 11.19 4.17 -4.79
C PRO A 62 11.02 2.70 -4.37
N GLN A 63 11.97 1.83 -4.72
CA GLN A 63 11.95 0.42 -4.34
C GLN A 63 12.03 0.18 -2.82
N PHE A 64 12.54 1.15 -2.04
CA PHE A 64 12.61 1.04 -0.58
C PHE A 64 11.26 1.36 0.11
N ARG A 65 10.22 0.60 -0.25
CA ARG A 65 8.84 0.85 0.19
C ARG A 65 8.63 0.75 1.70
N VAL A 66 9.36 -0.15 2.37
CA VAL A 66 9.30 -0.27 3.84
C VAL A 66 9.83 0.99 4.52
N THR A 67 10.88 1.61 3.96
CA THR A 67 11.44 2.86 4.48
C THR A 67 10.44 4.01 4.44
N GLN A 68 9.57 4.07 3.40
CA GLN A 68 8.48 5.06 3.33
C GLN A 68 7.53 4.92 4.54
N SER A 69 7.15 3.69 4.88
CA SER A 69 6.28 3.44 6.03
C SER A 69 6.96 3.77 7.36
N ILE A 70 8.27 3.50 7.50
CA ILE A 70 9.03 3.85 8.70
C ILE A 70 9.06 5.37 8.90
N VAL A 71 9.30 6.14 7.84
CA VAL A 71 9.26 7.62 7.90
C VAL A 71 7.90 8.11 8.38
N LEU A 72 6.80 7.54 7.86
CA LEU A 72 5.45 7.90 8.29
C LEU A 72 5.17 7.50 9.75
N PHE A 73 5.70 6.37 10.23
CA PHE A 73 5.57 5.99 11.64
C PHE A 73 6.28 6.97 12.55
N VAL A 74 7.53 7.31 12.24
CA VAL A 74 8.30 8.28 13.03
C VAL A 74 7.62 9.65 13.03
N GLN A 75 7.19 10.13 11.87
CA GLN A 75 6.45 11.38 11.76
C GLN A 75 5.12 11.35 12.51
N GLY A 76 4.36 10.26 12.38
CA GLY A 76 3.09 10.06 13.08
C GLY A 76 3.25 10.13 14.61
N ILE A 77 4.25 9.44 15.16
CA ILE A 77 4.57 9.48 16.58
C ILE A 77 4.99 10.89 17.00
N THR A 78 5.90 11.51 16.27
CA THR A 78 6.40 12.86 16.57
C THR A 78 5.28 13.89 16.56
N MET A 79 4.42 13.88 15.55
CA MET A 79 3.28 14.79 15.44
C MET A 79 2.26 14.57 16.56
N THR A 80 2.00 13.31 16.94
CA THR A 80 1.11 13.00 18.06
C THR A 80 1.66 13.54 19.38
N LEU A 81 2.93 13.31 19.65
CA LEU A 81 3.61 13.80 20.85
C LEU A 81 3.78 15.32 20.84
N ASN A 82 3.81 15.94 19.66
CA ASN A 82 3.82 17.41 19.49
C ASN A 82 2.39 18.01 19.48
N ALA A 83 1.44 17.33 20.13
CA ALA A 83 0.05 17.77 20.30
C ALA A 83 -0.80 17.91 19.01
N GLN A 84 -0.34 17.36 17.89
CA GLN A 84 -1.09 17.29 16.63
C GLN A 84 -2.05 16.07 16.65
N LEU A 85 -3.16 16.19 17.39
CA LEU A 85 -4.02 15.08 17.77
C LEU A 85 -4.61 14.27 16.60
N PHE A 86 -4.82 14.90 15.45
CA PHE A 86 -5.38 14.25 14.26
C PHE A 86 -4.29 13.82 13.27
N LEU A 87 -3.33 14.69 13.02
CA LEU A 87 -2.30 14.49 11.98
C LEU A 87 -1.40 13.30 12.32
N GLY A 88 -1.03 13.14 13.59
CA GLY A 88 -0.19 12.03 14.03
C GLY A 88 -0.82 10.66 13.79
N PRO A 89 -2.03 10.36 14.31
CA PRO A 89 -2.74 9.13 14.02
C PRO A 89 -2.96 8.89 12.53
N PHE A 90 -3.24 9.95 11.76
CA PHE A 90 -3.41 9.86 10.31
C PHE A 90 -2.15 9.37 9.60
N LEU A 91 -1.00 9.99 9.86
CA LEU A 91 0.29 9.60 9.26
C LEU A 91 0.69 8.18 9.65
N TYR A 92 0.50 7.82 10.92
CA TYR A 92 0.81 6.49 11.41
C TYR A 92 -0.04 5.42 10.70
N SER A 93 -1.33 5.65 10.60
CA SER A 93 -2.27 4.74 9.90
C SER A 93 -1.94 4.64 8.42
N MET A 94 -1.53 5.73 7.77
CA MET A 94 -1.07 5.72 6.39
C MET A 94 0.17 4.84 6.19
N GLY A 95 1.10 4.85 7.14
CA GLY A 95 2.24 3.93 7.17
C GLY A 95 1.81 2.45 7.20
N ILE A 96 0.78 2.11 7.99
CA ILE A 96 0.21 0.75 8.02
C ILE A 96 -0.40 0.37 6.67
N VAL A 97 -1.18 1.28 6.06
CA VAL A 97 -1.79 1.06 4.73
C VAL A 97 -0.72 0.81 3.68
N LEU A 98 0.38 1.59 3.68
CA LEU A 98 1.49 1.37 2.74
C LEU A 98 2.16 0.01 2.94
N LEU A 99 2.38 -0.45 4.18
CA LEU A 99 2.91 -1.79 4.43
C LEU A 99 1.97 -2.88 3.94
N PHE A 100 0.66 -2.68 4.09
CA PHE A 100 -0.35 -3.60 3.57
C PHE A 100 -0.33 -3.64 2.04
N CYS A 101 -0.38 -2.48 1.37
CA CYS A 101 -0.35 -2.38 -0.10
C CYS A 101 0.93 -2.95 -0.70
N ASN A 102 2.05 -2.86 0.01
CA ASN A 102 3.35 -3.40 -0.43
C ASN A 102 3.52 -4.90 -0.15
N GLY A 103 2.51 -5.57 0.40
CA GLY A 103 2.54 -6.99 0.71
C GLY A 103 3.42 -7.38 1.91
N TYR A 104 4.04 -6.39 2.60
CA TYR A 104 4.92 -6.67 3.74
C TYR A 104 4.21 -7.37 4.90
N LEU A 105 2.91 -7.09 5.07
CA LEU A 105 2.10 -7.69 6.14
C LEU A 105 1.55 -9.08 5.81
N GLN A 106 1.81 -9.64 4.62
CA GLN A 106 1.26 -10.95 4.24
C GLN A 106 1.85 -12.09 5.06
N GLU A 107 3.17 -12.08 5.27
CA GLU A 107 3.85 -13.08 6.09
C GLU A 107 3.86 -12.67 7.56
N ASN A 108 3.55 -13.61 8.46
CA ASN A 108 3.49 -13.38 9.91
C ASN A 108 2.61 -12.18 10.30
N LYS A 109 1.50 -11.98 9.58
CA LYS A 109 0.59 -10.84 9.68
C LYS A 109 0.26 -10.45 11.12
N LYS A 110 -0.13 -11.44 11.95
CA LYS A 110 -0.52 -11.16 13.34
C LYS A 110 0.62 -10.54 14.14
N ILE A 111 1.82 -11.12 14.07
CA ILE A 111 2.99 -10.66 14.83
C ILE A 111 3.37 -9.24 14.41
N LYS A 112 3.46 -8.97 13.10
CA LYS A 112 3.81 -7.66 12.57
C LYS A 112 2.79 -6.58 12.98
N ILE A 113 1.50 -6.89 12.89
CA ILE A 113 0.43 -5.97 13.33
C ILE A 113 0.53 -5.71 14.83
N TYR A 114 0.73 -6.75 15.65
CA TYR A 114 0.91 -6.56 17.10
C TYR A 114 2.11 -5.66 17.41
N ILE A 115 3.26 -5.86 16.75
CA ILE A 115 4.44 -5.00 16.95
C ILE A 115 4.11 -3.54 16.61
N ILE A 116 3.51 -3.28 15.44
CA ILE A 116 3.18 -1.93 14.98
C ILE A 116 2.19 -1.27 15.95
N LEU A 117 1.14 -1.95 16.36
CA LEU A 117 0.16 -1.43 17.30
C LEU A 117 0.77 -1.21 18.70
N SER A 118 1.67 -2.10 19.15
CA SER A 118 2.37 -1.94 20.44
C SER A 118 3.27 -0.71 20.43
N VAL A 119 4.02 -0.47 19.35
CA VAL A 119 4.85 0.73 19.20
C VAL A 119 4.00 1.99 19.27
N TRP A 120 2.86 2.02 18.58
CA TRP A 120 1.91 3.13 18.64
C TRP A 120 1.37 3.35 20.04
N PHE A 121 0.86 2.29 20.67
CA PHE A 121 0.26 2.38 22.00
C PHE A 121 1.29 2.82 23.04
N LEU A 122 2.49 2.24 23.06
CA LEU A 122 3.56 2.60 23.99
C LEU A 122 4.00 4.04 23.81
N SER A 123 4.12 4.53 22.56
CA SER A 123 4.50 5.92 22.31
C SER A 123 3.43 6.91 22.77
N THR A 124 2.15 6.59 22.58
CA THR A 124 1.04 7.46 23.02
C THR A 124 0.79 7.37 24.52
N PHE A 125 1.16 6.26 25.17
CA PHE A 125 0.99 6.07 26.62
C PHE A 125 1.77 7.09 27.46
N ILE A 126 2.82 7.71 26.91
CA ILE A 126 3.57 8.80 27.54
C ILE A 126 2.67 10.00 27.85
N ILE A 127 1.60 10.21 27.10
CA ILE A 127 0.66 11.33 27.26
C ILE A 127 -0.31 11.08 28.42
N LEU A 128 -0.63 9.83 28.72
CA LEU A 128 -1.63 9.44 29.71
C LEU A 128 -1.45 10.14 31.09
N PRO A 129 -0.25 10.09 31.74
CA PRO A 129 -0.06 10.68 33.04
C PRO A 129 -0.09 12.23 33.03
N GLN A 130 0.10 12.84 31.86
CA GLN A 130 0.16 14.29 31.71
C GLN A 130 -1.20 14.89 31.33
N ASN A 131 -1.95 14.19 30.44
CA ASN A 131 -3.24 14.67 29.96
C ASN A 131 -4.15 13.51 29.49
N LEU A 132 -4.97 13.01 30.39
CA LEU A 132 -5.92 11.92 30.11
C LEU A 132 -6.88 12.26 28.95
N SER A 133 -7.39 13.50 28.89
CA SER A 133 -8.31 13.89 27.82
C SER A 133 -7.67 13.81 26.44
N ARG A 134 -6.44 14.30 26.29
CA ARG A 134 -5.70 14.20 25.03
C ARG A 134 -5.39 12.75 24.66
N PHE A 135 -5.01 11.91 25.63
CA PHE A 135 -4.81 10.49 25.39
C PHE A 135 -6.07 9.82 24.84
N ILE A 136 -7.24 10.05 25.48
CA ILE A 136 -8.52 9.50 25.01
C ILE A 136 -8.84 9.99 23.59
N MET A 137 -8.61 11.27 23.29
CA MET A 137 -8.83 11.82 21.95
C MET A 137 -7.94 11.18 20.90
N ILE A 138 -6.67 10.92 21.19
CA ILE A 138 -5.74 10.25 20.26
C ILE A 138 -6.21 8.84 19.96
N ILE A 139 -6.63 8.09 20.99
CA ILE A 139 -7.17 6.74 20.79
C ILE A 139 -8.45 6.79 19.95
N ALA A 140 -9.37 7.72 20.25
CA ALA A 140 -10.60 7.89 19.47
C ALA A 140 -10.32 8.23 18.01
N TYR A 141 -9.40 9.16 17.72
CA TYR A 141 -9.00 9.48 16.35
C TYR A 141 -8.31 8.31 15.66
N SER A 142 -7.45 7.56 16.36
CA SER A 142 -6.80 6.38 15.80
C SER A 142 -7.82 5.32 15.37
N LEU A 143 -8.83 5.06 16.19
CA LEU A 143 -9.92 4.15 15.86
C LEU A 143 -10.75 4.68 14.67
N PHE A 144 -11.16 5.96 14.72
CA PHE A 144 -11.93 6.59 13.64
C PHE A 144 -11.19 6.49 12.29
N ILE A 145 -9.91 6.86 12.25
CA ILE A 145 -9.11 6.81 11.03
C ILE A 145 -8.96 5.37 10.52
N THR A 146 -8.75 4.42 11.43
CA THR A 146 -8.65 3.00 11.08
C THR A 146 -9.95 2.50 10.43
N PHE A 147 -11.12 2.79 11.03
CA PHE A 147 -12.42 2.44 10.44
C PHE A 147 -12.66 3.16 9.11
N MET A 148 -12.29 4.43 8.99
CA MET A 148 -12.38 5.19 7.75
C MET A 148 -11.57 4.54 6.62
N TYR A 149 -10.33 4.10 6.90
CA TYR A 149 -9.52 3.38 5.90
C TYR A 149 -10.15 2.05 5.49
N PHE A 150 -10.67 1.28 6.42
CA PHE A 150 -11.38 0.03 6.09
C PHE A 150 -12.62 0.28 5.23
N TYR A 151 -13.39 1.33 5.55
CA TYR A 151 -14.55 1.72 4.77
C TYR A 151 -14.17 2.16 3.35
N ILE A 152 -13.18 3.05 3.21
CA ILE A 152 -12.70 3.53 1.91
C ILE A 152 -12.14 2.38 1.09
N TYR A 153 -11.31 1.52 1.70
CA TYR A 153 -10.77 0.34 1.03
C TYR A 153 -11.89 -0.56 0.51
N GLY A 154 -12.88 -0.86 1.34
CA GLY A 154 -14.02 -1.68 0.93
C GLY A 154 -14.87 -1.03 -0.17
N ALA A 155 -15.10 0.29 -0.12
CA ALA A 155 -15.85 1.03 -1.12
C ALA A 155 -15.09 1.11 -2.46
N VAL A 156 -13.80 1.45 -2.42
CA VAL A 156 -12.93 1.51 -3.61
C VAL A 156 -12.80 0.13 -4.23
N PHE A 157 -12.60 -0.90 -3.41
CA PHE A 157 -12.48 -2.28 -3.88
C PHE A 157 -13.75 -2.76 -4.59
N LYS A 158 -14.93 -2.50 -4.00
CA LYS A 158 -16.22 -2.82 -4.64
C LYS A 158 -16.43 -2.05 -5.94
N SER A 159 -16.05 -0.76 -5.96
CA SER A 159 -16.15 0.07 -7.16
C SER A 159 -15.20 -0.42 -8.27
N LEU A 160 -13.97 -0.79 -7.92
CA LEU A 160 -13.02 -1.38 -8.88
C LEU A 160 -13.52 -2.71 -9.43
N LEU A 161 -14.06 -3.59 -8.58
CA LEU A 161 -14.65 -4.85 -9.02
C LEU A 161 -15.85 -4.63 -9.97
N SER A 162 -16.64 -3.56 -9.77
CA SER A 162 -17.74 -3.24 -10.66
C SER A 162 -17.33 -2.65 -12.01
N LEU A 163 -16.17 -1.99 -12.07
CA LEU A 163 -15.58 -1.47 -13.31
C LEU A 163 -14.95 -2.56 -14.18
N PHE A 164 -14.53 -3.65 -13.56
CA PHE A 164 -14.06 -4.82 -14.29
C PHE A 164 -15.19 -5.85 -14.29
N PRO A 165 -15.80 -6.14 -15.44
CA PRO A 165 -16.84 -7.15 -15.54
C PRO A 165 -16.22 -8.55 -15.41
N ILE A 166 -15.74 -8.84 -14.21
CA ILE A 166 -15.50 -10.19 -13.77
C ILE A 166 -16.90 -10.71 -13.43
N SER A 167 -17.40 -11.68 -14.18
CA SER A 167 -18.73 -12.21 -13.94
C SER A 167 -18.87 -12.61 -12.47
N ALA A 168 -19.59 -11.81 -11.69
CA ALA A 168 -19.75 -12.01 -10.24
C ALA A 168 -20.33 -13.41 -9.92
N LYS A 169 -21.05 -14.01 -10.87
CA LYS A 169 -21.52 -15.40 -10.82
C LYS A 169 -20.37 -16.42 -10.88
N HIS A 170 -19.25 -16.09 -11.52
CA HIS A 170 -18.13 -17.02 -11.69
C HIS A 170 -17.16 -16.96 -10.50
N ILE A 171 -16.97 -15.76 -9.91
CA ILE A 171 -16.13 -15.59 -8.72
C ILE A 171 -16.72 -16.33 -7.50
N SER A 172 -18.04 -16.32 -7.34
CA SER A 172 -18.68 -17.03 -6.23
C SER A 172 -18.67 -18.56 -6.38
N SER A 173 -18.38 -19.08 -7.58
CA SER A 173 -18.22 -20.51 -7.84
C SER A 173 -16.77 -20.99 -7.81
N LEU A 174 -15.81 -20.07 -7.86
CA LEU A 174 -14.38 -20.35 -7.71
C LEU A 174 -14.02 -20.15 -6.23
N ASN A 175 -13.53 -21.19 -5.57
CA ASN A 175 -12.92 -21.07 -4.23
C ASN A 175 -11.60 -20.28 -4.34
N LEU A 176 -11.72 -18.97 -4.54
CA LEU A 176 -10.55 -18.10 -4.64
C LEU A 176 -9.92 -17.93 -3.25
N PRO A 177 -8.61 -18.05 -3.13
CA PRO A 177 -7.90 -17.75 -1.92
C PRO A 177 -7.98 -16.25 -1.59
N ASP A 178 -7.65 -15.87 -0.35
CA ASP A 178 -7.61 -14.47 0.06
C ASP A 178 -6.66 -13.65 -0.82
N PHE A 179 -7.04 -12.40 -1.14
CA PHE A 179 -6.22 -11.51 -1.96
C PHE A 179 -4.82 -11.34 -1.38
N GLY A 180 -3.82 -11.39 -2.27
CA GLY A 180 -2.41 -11.28 -1.91
C GLY A 180 -1.77 -12.61 -1.49
N THR A 181 -2.53 -13.70 -1.44
CA THR A 181 -1.99 -15.05 -1.24
C THR A 181 -1.55 -15.66 -2.58
N SER A 182 -0.90 -16.83 -2.53
CA SER A 182 -0.51 -17.56 -3.74
C SER A 182 -1.72 -18.17 -4.43
N LEU A 183 -1.77 -18.05 -5.76
CA LEU A 183 -2.80 -18.61 -6.62
C LEU A 183 -2.24 -19.85 -7.34
N ASN A 184 -2.85 -20.99 -7.08
CA ASN A 184 -2.53 -22.21 -7.79
C ASN A 184 -3.31 -22.28 -9.11
N LEU A 185 -2.64 -22.02 -10.22
CA LEU A 185 -3.24 -21.97 -11.56
C LEU A 185 -3.74 -23.35 -12.05
N THR A 186 -3.27 -24.45 -11.48
CA THR A 186 -3.71 -25.80 -11.88
C THR A 186 -5.13 -26.08 -11.47
N GLU A 187 -5.61 -25.49 -10.36
CA GLU A 187 -6.97 -25.65 -9.85
C GLU A 187 -8.05 -25.07 -10.79
N PHE A 188 -7.65 -24.15 -11.69
CA PHE A 188 -8.54 -23.58 -12.71
C PHE A 188 -8.64 -24.43 -13.99
N GLY A 189 -8.02 -25.61 -14.00
CA GLY A 189 -8.03 -26.49 -15.17
C GLY A 189 -7.29 -25.91 -16.38
N LEU A 190 -6.33 -25.01 -16.15
CA LEU A 190 -5.47 -24.48 -17.20
C LEU A 190 -4.49 -25.56 -17.68
N SER A 191 -4.24 -25.62 -18.98
CA SER A 191 -3.20 -26.50 -19.54
C SER A 191 -1.80 -25.92 -19.20
N GLU A 192 -0.75 -26.74 -19.24
CA GLU A 192 0.63 -26.30 -18.99
C GLU A 192 1.02 -25.10 -19.86
N ARG A 193 0.59 -25.10 -21.15
CA ARG A 193 0.85 -23.98 -22.04
C ARG A 193 0.10 -22.73 -21.59
N GLN A 194 -1.16 -22.85 -21.18
CA GLN A 194 -1.97 -21.74 -20.66
C GLN A 194 -1.36 -21.19 -19.35
N ILE A 195 -0.86 -22.05 -18.47
CA ILE A 195 -0.13 -21.66 -17.26
C ILE A 195 1.12 -20.84 -17.62
N LYS A 196 1.91 -21.29 -18.59
CA LYS A 196 3.10 -20.53 -19.08
C LYS A 196 2.72 -19.14 -19.59
N ILE A 197 1.63 -19.03 -20.34
CA ILE A 197 1.10 -17.74 -20.83
C ILE A 197 0.73 -16.85 -19.66
N VAL A 198 -0.05 -17.34 -18.69
CA VAL A 198 -0.50 -16.58 -17.52
C VAL A 198 0.70 -16.13 -16.67
N LYS A 199 1.67 -17.01 -16.41
CA LYS A 199 2.91 -16.67 -15.71
C LYS A 199 3.71 -15.59 -16.44
N HIS A 200 3.82 -15.69 -17.76
CA HIS A 200 4.50 -14.67 -18.56
C HIS A 200 3.80 -13.30 -18.45
N ILE A 201 2.46 -13.27 -18.55
CA ILE A 201 1.68 -12.03 -18.37
C ILE A 201 1.87 -11.45 -16.97
N ALA A 202 1.84 -12.28 -15.93
CA ALA A 202 2.03 -11.84 -14.55
C ALA A 202 3.41 -11.22 -14.34
N LYS A 203 4.46 -11.77 -14.97
CA LYS A 203 5.84 -11.31 -14.85
C LYS A 203 6.15 -10.06 -15.67
N THR A 204 5.69 -10.01 -16.92
CA THR A 204 6.05 -8.95 -17.88
C THR A 204 4.99 -7.85 -17.97
N ASN A 205 3.78 -8.10 -17.46
CA ASN A 205 2.60 -7.26 -17.66
C ASN A 205 2.27 -7.01 -19.14
N SER A 206 2.78 -7.85 -20.06
CA SER A 206 2.51 -7.78 -21.50
C SER A 206 1.41 -8.75 -21.91
N THR A 207 0.53 -8.31 -22.81
CA THR A 207 -0.51 -9.13 -23.45
C THR A 207 -0.37 -9.12 -24.98
N SER A 208 0.80 -8.76 -25.49
CA SER A 208 1.12 -8.83 -26.92
C SER A 208 1.09 -10.30 -27.38
N TYR A 209 0.23 -10.59 -28.34
CA TYR A 209 0.11 -11.97 -28.86
C TYR A 209 1.41 -12.47 -29.47
N LYS A 210 2.21 -11.60 -30.05
CA LYS A 210 3.52 -11.94 -30.60
C LYS A 210 4.49 -12.36 -29.49
N GLU A 211 4.62 -11.55 -28.43
CA GLU A 211 5.49 -11.88 -27.30
C GLU A 211 5.05 -13.16 -26.58
N LEU A 212 3.73 -13.35 -26.42
CA LEU A 212 3.18 -14.58 -25.83
C LEU A 212 3.41 -15.80 -26.71
N ALA A 213 3.36 -15.65 -28.03
CA ALA A 213 3.64 -16.71 -28.99
C ALA A 213 5.09 -17.16 -28.92
N ASP A 214 6.02 -16.21 -28.86
CA ASP A 214 7.44 -16.44 -28.68
C ASP A 214 7.74 -17.16 -27.34
N ALA A 215 7.13 -16.67 -26.24
CA ALA A 215 7.31 -17.25 -24.90
C ALA A 215 6.73 -18.68 -24.78
N ALA A 216 5.63 -18.96 -25.46
CA ALA A 216 4.95 -20.27 -25.43
C ALA A 216 5.39 -21.20 -26.59
N ILE A 217 6.31 -20.75 -27.44
CA ILE A 217 6.81 -21.48 -28.63
C ILE A 217 5.65 -21.99 -29.50
N THR A 218 4.77 -21.03 -29.91
CA THR A 218 3.57 -21.36 -30.68
C THR A 218 3.17 -20.22 -31.64
N SER A 219 2.08 -20.38 -32.40
CA SER A 219 1.61 -19.32 -33.30
C SER A 219 0.70 -18.32 -32.58
N GLU A 220 0.64 -17.07 -33.06
CA GLU A 220 -0.27 -16.04 -32.54
C GLU A 220 -1.74 -16.45 -32.59
N SER A 221 -2.13 -17.22 -33.62
CA SER A 221 -3.49 -17.75 -33.75
C SER A 221 -3.84 -18.74 -32.63
N THR A 222 -2.86 -19.55 -32.20
CA THR A 222 -2.99 -20.46 -31.07
C THR A 222 -3.09 -19.68 -29.76
N ILE A 223 -2.26 -18.66 -29.58
CA ILE A 223 -2.32 -17.77 -28.40
C ILE A 223 -3.70 -17.11 -28.30
N LYS A 224 -4.26 -16.64 -29.42
CA LYS A 224 -5.59 -16.03 -29.42
C LYS A 224 -6.67 -17.00 -28.91
N LYS A 225 -6.60 -18.28 -29.31
CA LYS A 225 -7.48 -19.34 -28.79
C LYS A 225 -7.24 -19.58 -27.30
N ASP A 226 -5.98 -19.74 -26.89
CA ASP A 226 -5.62 -19.99 -25.51
C ASP A 226 -6.07 -18.84 -24.60
N MET A 227 -5.93 -17.59 -25.03
CA MET A 227 -6.39 -16.41 -24.27
C MET A 227 -7.91 -16.41 -24.06
N LEU A 228 -8.69 -16.78 -25.06
CA LEU A 228 -10.17 -16.90 -24.92
C LEU A 228 -10.53 -17.99 -23.91
N GLU A 229 -9.83 -19.12 -23.92
CA GLU A 229 -10.05 -20.19 -22.94
C GLU A 229 -9.59 -19.79 -21.53
N ILE A 230 -8.46 -19.11 -21.39
CA ILE A 230 -7.97 -18.55 -20.12
C ILE A 230 -9.02 -17.58 -19.57
N PHE A 231 -9.55 -16.66 -20.39
CA PHE A 231 -10.59 -15.74 -19.96
C PHE A 231 -11.82 -16.47 -19.43
N LYS A 232 -12.27 -17.48 -20.15
CA LYS A 232 -13.43 -18.30 -19.75
C LYS A 232 -13.18 -19.05 -18.44
N LYS A 233 -11.98 -19.66 -18.28
CA LYS A 233 -11.65 -20.47 -17.10
C LYS A 233 -11.42 -19.62 -15.86
N LEU A 234 -10.81 -18.44 -16.01
CA LEU A 234 -10.59 -17.49 -14.91
C LEU A 234 -11.76 -16.54 -14.68
N GLY A 235 -12.82 -16.61 -15.49
CA GLY A 235 -14.01 -15.76 -15.35
C GLY A 235 -13.77 -14.29 -15.68
N VAL A 236 -12.76 -13.97 -16.50
CA VAL A 236 -12.41 -12.62 -16.91
C VAL A 236 -12.81 -12.37 -18.36
N GLU A 237 -13.16 -11.13 -18.74
CA GLU A 237 -13.69 -10.84 -20.07
C GLU A 237 -12.63 -10.44 -21.10
N ASN A 238 -11.51 -9.88 -20.65
CA ASN A 238 -10.49 -9.33 -21.54
C ASN A 238 -9.10 -9.32 -20.89
N SER A 239 -8.11 -8.95 -21.67
CA SER A 239 -6.70 -8.88 -21.23
C SER A 239 -6.46 -7.91 -20.07
N THR A 240 -7.21 -6.80 -20.02
CA THR A 240 -7.10 -5.82 -18.92
C THR A 240 -7.64 -6.39 -17.62
N SER A 241 -8.80 -7.05 -17.68
CA SER A 241 -9.38 -7.75 -16.53
C SER A 241 -8.50 -8.91 -16.05
N LEU A 242 -7.84 -9.62 -16.99
CA LEU A 242 -6.86 -10.66 -16.65
C LEU A 242 -5.66 -10.09 -15.90
N LYS A 243 -5.04 -9.01 -16.39
CA LYS A 243 -3.92 -8.35 -15.70
C LYS A 243 -4.29 -7.90 -14.29
N PHE A 244 -5.48 -7.30 -14.16
CA PHE A 244 -5.98 -6.88 -12.86
C PHE A 244 -6.18 -8.09 -11.94
N PHE A 245 -6.82 -9.16 -12.41
CA PHE A 245 -6.98 -10.39 -11.65
C PHE A 245 -5.64 -10.95 -11.18
N LEU A 246 -4.65 -11.04 -12.05
CA LEU A 246 -3.31 -11.55 -11.70
C LEU A 246 -2.57 -10.64 -10.72
N SER A 247 -2.83 -9.33 -10.73
CA SER A 247 -2.22 -8.41 -9.78
C SER A 247 -2.73 -8.55 -8.35
N LEU A 248 -3.85 -9.23 -8.14
CA LEU A 248 -4.44 -9.48 -6.83
C LEU A 248 -3.80 -10.67 -6.10
N TYR A 249 -3.02 -11.51 -6.81
CA TYR A 249 -2.46 -12.75 -6.30
C TYR A 249 -0.97 -12.87 -6.58
N LYS A 250 -0.29 -13.67 -5.76
CA LYS A 250 1.06 -14.16 -6.09
C LYS A 250 0.90 -15.41 -6.95
N ILE A 251 1.47 -15.40 -8.14
CA ILE A 251 1.46 -16.57 -9.01
C ILE A 251 2.65 -17.45 -8.62
N GLU A 252 2.37 -18.69 -8.22
CA GLU A 252 3.41 -19.67 -7.89
C GLU A 252 4.17 -20.10 -9.15
N ASP A 253 5.52 -20.24 -9.01
CA ASP A 253 6.41 -20.68 -10.08
C ASP A 253 6.25 -22.18 -10.42
#